data_cb563d0da5c5966856ab7a68bbfb33ea
#
_entry.id   cb563d0da5c5966856ab7a68bbfb33ea
#
_cell.length_a   1.000
_cell.length_b   1.000
_cell.length_c   1.000
_cell.angle_alpha   90.00
_cell.angle_beta   90.00
_cell.angle_gamma   90.00
#
_symmetry.space_group_name_H-M   'P 1'
#
loop_
_entity.id
_entity.type
_entity.pdbx_description
1 polymer ?
#
loop_
_entity_poly.entity_id
_entity_poly.type
_entity_poly.pdbx_seq_one_letter_code
_entity_poly.pdbx_strand_id
1 'polypeptide(L)'
;LIISGSRAESGILSNLYPPLAQSNLFNVSVCVTGEHPMIQGDSDYTDCLVLNCDYQISVKVDIHEVTASSDILNTVSVGIAKFQDLFSKNDIDGIVVLGDRYEIIAPVMAARFLDKIVIHFHGGEVTNGAFDDWIRHIVSKMSNLHFTANEVYRKRLIRMGEQPESIFTIGSIALEHINKVNEFYDSNVGAFVDRFKNDFVLLTFHPETNNVEPIAAQIRSVINFIEAEKDRAFLITGANSDPGGSEINNALRRIATDRNNIFYKSNLGQNDYVLAIKNCLLALGNSSSALVEVPALGKCSINLGRRQDGRLFCKSILHLPLAFTHAEITEIFDRVLTSKKNELFETLPYGGGGAVVKFLDIISGIDFDKFRFKEFYDG
;
A
#
# COMPACT_ATOMS: atom_id res chain seq x y z
N LEU A 1 -18.82 -7.34 0.13
CA LEU A 1 -18.10 -6.90 -1.08
C LEU A 1 -16.72 -6.37 -0.71
N ILE A 2 -15.62 -6.89 -1.28
CA ILE A 2 -14.27 -6.34 -1.14
C ILE A 2 -14.09 -5.27 -2.22
N ILE A 3 -13.69 -4.05 -1.83
CA ILE A 3 -13.55 -2.92 -2.76
C ILE A 3 -12.09 -2.48 -2.82
N SER A 4 -11.55 -2.39 -4.03
CA SER A 4 -10.18 -1.95 -4.31
C SER A 4 -10.19 -0.74 -5.24
N GLY A 5 -9.56 0.36 -4.81
CA GLY A 5 -9.42 1.61 -5.57
C GLY A 5 -8.14 1.67 -6.41
N SER A 6 -7.15 0.81 -6.12
CA SER A 6 -5.86 0.83 -6.80
C SER A 6 -5.24 -0.56 -6.93
N ARG A 7 -4.27 -0.71 -7.84
CA ARG A 7 -3.50 -1.95 -8.02
C ARG A 7 -2.77 -2.39 -6.75
N ALA A 8 -2.20 -1.45 -6.01
CA ALA A 8 -1.47 -1.75 -4.79
C ALA A 8 -2.40 -2.33 -3.72
N GLU A 9 -3.59 -1.74 -3.55
CA GLU A 9 -4.61 -2.26 -2.65
C GLU A 9 -5.10 -3.63 -3.08
N SER A 10 -5.33 -3.84 -4.39
CA SER A 10 -5.78 -5.12 -4.93
C SER A 10 -4.84 -6.25 -4.57
N GLY A 11 -3.53 -6.04 -4.72
CA GLY A 11 -2.52 -7.03 -4.32
C GLY A 11 -2.61 -7.40 -2.84
N ILE A 12 -2.85 -6.44 -1.97
CA ILE A 12 -3.00 -6.67 -0.52
C ILE A 12 -4.34 -7.35 -0.20
N LEU A 13 -5.44 -6.83 -0.74
CA LEU A 13 -6.80 -7.34 -0.51
C LEU A 13 -7.02 -8.74 -1.11
N SER A 14 -6.24 -9.12 -2.13
CA SER A 14 -6.29 -10.46 -2.71
C SER A 14 -6.00 -11.56 -1.69
N ASN A 15 -5.27 -11.26 -0.61
CA ASN A 15 -5.01 -12.21 0.47
C ASN A 15 -6.27 -12.55 1.30
N LEU A 16 -7.31 -11.69 1.26
CA LEU A 16 -8.55 -11.90 2.02
C LEU A 16 -9.56 -12.77 1.26
N TYR A 17 -9.60 -12.68 -0.08
CA TYR A 17 -10.66 -13.32 -0.86
C TYR A 17 -10.69 -14.85 -0.74
N PRO A 18 -9.59 -15.60 -1.04
CA PRO A 18 -9.65 -17.05 -1.03
C PRO A 18 -10.08 -17.63 0.32
N PRO A 19 -9.51 -17.19 1.46
CA PRO A 19 -9.90 -17.76 2.75
C PRO A 19 -11.34 -17.35 3.16
N LEU A 20 -11.82 -16.17 2.82
CA LEU A 20 -13.23 -15.81 3.05
C LEU A 20 -14.19 -16.65 2.21
N ALA A 21 -13.89 -16.84 0.92
CA ALA A 21 -14.70 -17.66 0.02
C ALA A 21 -14.72 -19.14 0.44
N GLN A 22 -13.60 -19.66 0.95
CA GLN A 22 -13.48 -21.03 1.43
C GLN A 22 -14.16 -21.28 2.78
N SER A 23 -14.43 -20.24 3.56
CA SER A 23 -15.05 -20.37 4.89
C SER A 23 -16.49 -20.84 4.84
N ASN A 24 -17.18 -20.71 3.70
CA ASN A 24 -18.61 -20.96 3.51
C ASN A 24 -19.54 -20.13 4.44
N LEU A 25 -18.98 -19.15 5.15
CA LEU A 25 -19.75 -18.25 6.03
C LEU A 25 -20.20 -16.97 5.33
N PHE A 26 -19.51 -16.63 4.24
CA PHE A 26 -19.72 -15.39 3.52
C PHE A 26 -19.87 -15.61 2.02
N ASN A 27 -20.81 -14.90 1.42
CA ASN A 27 -20.87 -14.76 -0.03
C ASN A 27 -19.98 -13.56 -0.42
N VAL A 28 -18.81 -13.83 -1.01
CA VAL A 28 -17.79 -12.83 -1.24
C VAL A 28 -17.70 -12.46 -2.72
N SER A 29 -17.75 -11.17 -2.99
CA SER A 29 -17.54 -10.60 -4.32
C SER A 29 -16.45 -9.52 -4.28
N VAL A 30 -15.80 -9.25 -5.41
CA VAL A 30 -14.75 -8.23 -5.54
C VAL A 30 -15.22 -7.14 -6.50
N CYS A 31 -15.08 -5.90 -6.07
CA CYS A 31 -15.32 -4.71 -6.87
C CYS A 31 -14.01 -3.95 -7.07
N VAL A 32 -13.70 -3.60 -8.31
CA VAL A 32 -12.59 -2.70 -8.64
C VAL A 32 -13.13 -1.35 -9.10
N THR A 33 -12.46 -0.29 -8.69
CA THR A 33 -12.80 1.10 -9.01
C THR A 33 -11.53 1.95 -9.16
N GLY A 34 -11.66 3.22 -9.46
CA GLY A 34 -10.51 4.13 -9.57
C GLY A 34 -9.61 3.79 -10.75
N GLU A 35 -8.35 3.61 -10.49
CA GLU A 35 -7.31 3.36 -11.51
C GLU A 35 -7.39 1.97 -12.15
N HIS A 36 -8.13 1.04 -11.59
CA HIS A 36 -8.26 -0.31 -12.14
C HIS A 36 -8.91 -0.36 -13.51
N PRO A 37 -10.01 0.36 -13.79
CA PRO A 37 -10.68 0.32 -15.08
C PRO A 37 -9.90 0.93 -16.23
N MET A 38 -8.92 1.77 -15.93
CA MET A 38 -8.15 2.54 -16.91
C MET A 38 -7.22 1.69 -17.78
N ILE A 39 -7.05 0.41 -17.46
CA ILE A 39 -6.16 -0.47 -18.21
C ILE A 39 -6.98 -1.24 -19.23
N GLN A 40 -7.53 -0.52 -20.18
CA GLN A 40 -8.06 -1.11 -21.40
C GLN A 40 -6.89 -1.51 -22.30
N GLY A 41 -6.64 -2.81 -22.43
CA GLY A 41 -5.68 -3.38 -23.39
C GLY A 41 -4.45 -4.04 -22.77
N ASP A 42 -4.25 -4.00 -21.49
CA ASP A 42 -3.20 -4.77 -20.83
C ASP A 42 -3.79 -6.13 -20.39
N SER A 43 -3.60 -7.15 -21.27
CA SER A 43 -3.98 -8.54 -20.96
C SER A 43 -3.35 -9.02 -19.64
N ASP A 44 -2.16 -8.52 -19.33
CA ASP A 44 -1.39 -8.87 -18.13
C ASP A 44 -2.08 -8.46 -16.82
N TYR A 45 -2.97 -7.46 -16.82
CA TYR A 45 -3.57 -7.00 -15.57
C TYR A 45 -4.78 -7.84 -15.14
N THR A 46 -5.62 -8.22 -16.09
CA THR A 46 -6.70 -9.18 -15.83
C THR A 46 -6.10 -10.52 -15.43
N ASP A 47 -5.01 -10.90 -16.07
CA ASP A 47 -4.28 -12.12 -15.77
C ASP A 47 -3.56 -12.04 -14.41
N CYS A 48 -3.02 -10.91 -13.99
CA CYS A 48 -2.37 -10.75 -12.69
C CYS A 48 -3.35 -10.83 -11.50
N LEU A 49 -4.58 -10.36 -11.67
CA LEU A 49 -5.67 -10.55 -10.70
C LEU A 49 -6.24 -11.98 -10.75
N VAL A 50 -6.18 -12.64 -11.90
CA VAL A 50 -6.66 -14.01 -12.12
C VAL A 50 -5.58 -15.06 -11.78
N LEU A 51 -4.30 -14.76 -12.04
CA LEU A 51 -3.21 -15.74 -11.85
C LEU A 51 -2.82 -16.01 -10.40
N ASN A 52 -3.14 -15.12 -9.46
CA ASN A 52 -2.77 -15.31 -8.05
C ASN A 52 -3.93 -15.68 -7.12
N CYS A 53 -5.17 -15.64 -7.60
CA CYS A 53 -6.35 -15.99 -6.81
C CYS A 53 -7.42 -16.52 -7.75
N ASP A 54 -8.03 -17.67 -7.43
CA ASP A 54 -9.19 -18.25 -8.14
C ASP A 54 -10.47 -17.41 -8.03
N TYR A 55 -10.35 -16.06 -8.03
CA TYR A 55 -11.51 -15.18 -7.96
C TYR A 55 -11.67 -14.33 -9.22
N GLN A 56 -12.92 -14.16 -9.62
CA GLN A 56 -13.29 -13.27 -10.71
C GLN A 56 -13.67 -11.89 -10.14
N ILE A 57 -13.27 -10.82 -10.84
CA ILE A 57 -13.78 -9.48 -10.55
C ILE A 57 -15.28 -9.51 -10.85
N SER A 58 -16.09 -9.33 -9.81
CA SER A 58 -17.55 -9.42 -9.91
C SER A 58 -18.15 -8.15 -10.51
N VAL A 59 -17.54 -6.98 -10.21
CA VAL A 59 -18.06 -5.68 -10.59
C VAL A 59 -16.95 -4.71 -10.89
N LYS A 60 -17.11 -3.90 -11.95
CA LYS A 60 -16.31 -2.70 -12.21
C LYS A 60 -17.15 -1.46 -12.03
N VAL A 61 -16.64 -0.50 -11.27
CA VAL A 61 -17.24 0.83 -11.14
C VAL A 61 -16.26 1.84 -11.71
N ASP A 62 -16.51 2.28 -12.94
CA ASP A 62 -15.66 3.27 -13.59
C ASP A 62 -15.91 4.65 -12.99
N ILE A 63 -14.89 5.22 -12.41
CA ILE A 63 -14.82 6.61 -11.96
C ILE A 63 -13.69 7.28 -12.75
N HIS A 64 -13.88 8.57 -13.08
CA HIS A 64 -12.99 9.25 -14.03
C HIS A 64 -11.53 9.29 -13.60
N GLU A 65 -10.64 9.40 -14.59
CA GLU A 65 -9.21 9.59 -14.38
C GLU A 65 -8.90 10.94 -13.70
N VAL A 66 -8.00 10.91 -12.71
CA VAL A 66 -7.59 12.10 -11.99
C VAL A 66 -6.33 12.67 -12.60
N THR A 67 -6.43 13.86 -13.21
CA THR A 67 -5.29 14.63 -13.73
C THR A 67 -4.99 15.85 -12.87
N ALA A 68 -5.96 16.32 -12.09
CA ALA A 68 -5.84 17.46 -11.18
C ALA A 68 -6.69 17.26 -9.91
N SER A 69 -6.44 18.05 -8.87
CA SER A 69 -7.21 17.97 -7.61
C SER A 69 -8.72 18.23 -7.79
N SER A 70 -9.13 19.00 -8.79
CA SER A 70 -10.54 19.21 -9.15
C SER A 70 -11.21 17.91 -9.63
N ASP A 71 -10.44 17.02 -10.24
CA ASP A 71 -10.95 15.77 -10.78
C ASP A 71 -11.26 14.76 -9.67
N ILE A 72 -10.58 14.86 -8.52
CA ILE A 72 -10.87 14.06 -7.32
C ILE A 72 -12.30 14.29 -6.85
N LEU A 73 -12.75 15.55 -6.79
CA LEU A 73 -14.13 15.89 -6.40
C LEU A 73 -15.16 15.29 -7.36
N ASN A 74 -14.92 15.39 -8.66
CA ASN A 74 -15.77 14.77 -9.67
C ASN A 74 -15.78 13.25 -9.54
N THR A 75 -14.63 12.63 -9.36
CA THR A 75 -14.46 11.20 -9.16
C THR A 75 -15.26 10.71 -7.95
N VAL A 76 -15.15 11.38 -6.81
CA VAL A 76 -15.90 11.03 -5.60
C VAL A 76 -17.41 11.23 -5.81
N SER A 77 -17.82 12.36 -6.41
CA SER A 77 -19.23 12.66 -6.67
C SER A 77 -19.91 11.62 -7.58
N VAL A 78 -19.28 11.31 -8.72
CA VAL A 78 -19.76 10.28 -9.65
C VAL A 78 -19.72 8.90 -8.99
N GLY A 79 -18.69 8.60 -8.22
CA GLY A 79 -18.53 7.37 -7.48
C GLY A 79 -19.67 7.13 -6.50
N ILE A 80 -20.08 8.13 -5.72
CA ILE A 80 -21.19 8.02 -4.75
C ILE A 80 -22.47 7.59 -5.45
N ALA A 81 -22.83 8.22 -6.57
CA ALA A 81 -24.05 7.87 -7.31
C ALA A 81 -23.99 6.45 -7.87
N LYS A 82 -22.84 6.02 -8.41
CA LYS A 82 -22.67 4.67 -8.96
C LYS A 82 -22.68 3.60 -7.88
N PHE A 83 -22.07 3.83 -6.72
CA PHE A 83 -22.10 2.89 -5.61
C PHE A 83 -23.47 2.84 -4.94
N GLN A 84 -24.19 3.97 -4.87
CA GLN A 84 -25.60 3.97 -4.43
C GLN A 84 -26.43 3.05 -5.33
N ASP A 85 -26.30 3.18 -6.65
CA ASP A 85 -27.02 2.33 -7.61
C ASP A 85 -26.65 0.84 -7.44
N LEU A 86 -25.34 0.55 -7.34
CA LEU A 86 -24.84 -0.81 -7.11
C LEU A 86 -25.44 -1.44 -5.85
N PHE A 87 -25.38 -0.73 -4.71
CA PHE A 87 -25.82 -1.25 -3.42
C PHE A 87 -27.34 -1.35 -3.30
N SER A 88 -28.07 -0.53 -4.06
CA SER A 88 -29.54 -0.59 -4.09
C SER A 88 -30.07 -1.74 -4.94
N LYS A 89 -29.31 -2.18 -5.95
CA LYS A 89 -29.72 -3.25 -6.88
C LYS A 89 -29.22 -4.64 -6.49
N ASN A 90 -28.29 -4.72 -5.55
CA ASN A 90 -27.66 -5.98 -5.17
C ASN A 90 -27.79 -6.20 -3.66
N ASP A 91 -27.91 -7.45 -3.28
CA ASP A 91 -27.96 -7.87 -1.87
C ASP A 91 -26.54 -7.89 -1.29
N ILE A 92 -26.12 -6.74 -0.77
CA ILE A 92 -24.81 -6.51 -0.17
C ILE A 92 -25.02 -6.09 1.28
N ASP A 93 -24.59 -6.93 2.23
CA ASP A 93 -24.68 -6.65 3.67
C ASP A 93 -23.59 -5.69 4.15
N GLY A 94 -22.41 -5.78 3.54
CA GLY A 94 -21.27 -4.97 3.94
C GLY A 94 -20.16 -4.88 2.90
N ILE A 95 -19.24 -3.95 3.18
CA ILE A 95 -18.06 -3.71 2.35
C ILE A 95 -16.78 -3.82 3.18
N VAL A 96 -15.71 -4.26 2.51
CA VAL A 96 -14.34 -4.26 3.05
C VAL A 96 -13.53 -3.26 2.24
N VAL A 97 -12.87 -2.34 2.94
CA VAL A 97 -11.98 -1.32 2.36
C VAL A 97 -10.64 -1.28 3.07
N LEU A 98 -9.60 -0.82 2.38
CA LEU A 98 -8.23 -0.74 2.86
C LEU A 98 -7.70 0.70 2.75
N GLY A 99 -7.07 1.19 3.83
CA GLY A 99 -6.21 2.37 3.76
C GLY A 99 -6.95 3.70 3.67
N ASP A 100 -6.51 4.52 2.74
CA ASP A 100 -6.76 5.97 2.74
C ASP A 100 -6.96 6.59 1.35
N ARG A 101 -7.06 5.80 0.32
CA ARG A 101 -7.24 6.33 -1.03
C ARG A 101 -8.57 7.05 -1.18
N TYR A 102 -8.58 8.17 -1.94
CA TYR A 102 -9.79 8.97 -2.15
C TYR A 102 -10.91 8.18 -2.87
N GLU A 103 -10.56 7.18 -3.66
CA GLU A 103 -11.53 6.34 -4.38
C GLU A 103 -12.44 5.56 -3.44
N ILE A 104 -11.98 5.24 -2.23
CA ILE A 104 -12.81 4.50 -1.26
C ILE A 104 -13.79 5.37 -0.49
N ILE A 105 -13.68 6.70 -0.56
CA ILE A 105 -14.65 7.61 0.07
C ILE A 105 -16.06 7.34 -0.47
N ALA A 106 -16.20 7.25 -1.79
CA ALA A 106 -17.47 7.08 -2.45
C ALA A 106 -18.23 5.82 -2.02
N PRO A 107 -17.66 4.61 -2.09
CA PRO A 107 -18.34 3.41 -1.61
C PRO A 107 -18.61 3.43 -0.11
N VAL A 108 -17.72 3.99 0.70
CA VAL A 108 -17.92 4.09 2.16
C VAL A 108 -19.11 5.01 2.48
N MET A 109 -19.19 6.17 1.84
CA MET A 109 -20.36 7.07 2.01
C MET A 109 -21.65 6.38 1.58
N ALA A 110 -21.69 5.79 0.38
CA ALA A 110 -22.87 5.10 -0.12
C ALA A 110 -23.29 3.95 0.81
N ALA A 111 -22.34 3.15 1.30
CA ALA A 111 -22.62 2.05 2.22
C ALA A 111 -23.24 2.55 3.52
N ARG A 112 -22.68 3.62 4.11
CA ARG A 112 -23.19 4.16 5.39
C ARG A 112 -24.60 4.74 5.29
N PHE A 113 -24.93 5.45 4.21
CA PHE A 113 -26.28 5.98 3.99
C PHE A 113 -27.31 4.89 3.65
N LEU A 114 -26.85 3.71 3.24
CA LEU A 114 -27.70 2.53 2.96
C LEU A 114 -27.61 1.45 4.05
N ASP A 115 -27.18 1.83 5.26
CA ASP A 115 -27.06 0.96 6.45
C ASP A 115 -26.27 -0.34 6.24
N LYS A 116 -25.27 -0.31 5.34
CA LYS A 116 -24.34 -1.41 5.11
C LYS A 116 -23.19 -1.37 6.12
N ILE A 117 -22.71 -2.54 6.53
CA ILE A 117 -21.53 -2.65 7.39
C ILE A 117 -20.29 -2.25 6.61
N VAL A 118 -19.45 -1.40 7.21
CA VAL A 118 -18.15 -1.02 6.65
C VAL A 118 -17.04 -1.58 7.54
N ILE A 119 -16.17 -2.39 6.93
CA ILE A 119 -14.98 -2.99 7.55
C ILE A 119 -13.76 -2.29 7.00
N HIS A 120 -12.97 -1.64 7.85
CA HIS A 120 -11.81 -0.86 7.47
C HIS A 120 -10.50 -1.48 7.96
N PHE A 121 -9.62 -1.81 7.02
CA PHE A 121 -8.26 -2.24 7.30
C PHE A 121 -7.30 -1.05 7.32
N HIS A 122 -6.28 -1.11 8.18
CA HIS A 122 -5.23 -0.09 8.32
C HIS A 122 -5.73 1.29 8.75
N GLY A 123 -6.88 1.35 9.43
CA GLY A 123 -7.34 2.56 10.12
C GLY A 123 -6.40 2.95 11.28
N GLY A 124 -6.42 4.25 11.65
CA GLY A 124 -5.62 4.78 12.74
C GLY A 124 -4.13 5.00 12.44
N GLU A 125 -3.64 4.64 11.25
CA GLU A 125 -2.31 5.05 10.78
C GLU A 125 -2.28 6.56 10.51
N VAL A 126 -1.07 7.14 10.46
CA VAL A 126 -0.84 8.56 10.09
C VAL A 126 0.22 8.61 9.00
N THR A 127 0.01 9.49 8.02
CA THR A 127 0.91 9.67 6.87
C THR A 127 1.02 11.19 6.60
N ASN A 128 1.73 11.92 7.46
CA ASN A 128 1.76 13.39 7.49
C ASN A 128 2.22 14.04 6.16
N GLY A 129 3.03 13.33 5.38
CA GLY A 129 3.55 13.83 4.10
C GLY A 129 2.64 13.57 2.90
N ALA A 130 1.45 12.98 3.09
CA ALA A 130 0.49 12.69 2.03
C ALA A 130 -0.88 13.32 2.33
N PHE A 131 -1.56 13.81 1.29
CA PHE A 131 -2.89 14.42 1.44
C PHE A 131 -3.95 13.40 1.88
N ASP A 132 -3.71 12.12 1.67
CA ASP A 132 -4.63 11.02 1.99
C ASP A 132 -4.82 10.81 3.51
N ASP A 133 -4.00 11.40 4.35
CA ASP A 133 -4.02 11.16 5.80
C ASP A 133 -5.39 11.43 6.43
N TRP A 134 -6.00 12.57 6.10
CA TRP A 134 -7.33 12.92 6.61
C TRP A 134 -8.44 12.01 6.05
N ILE A 135 -8.25 11.47 4.84
CA ILE A 135 -9.20 10.53 4.23
C ILE A 135 -9.28 9.26 5.07
N ARG A 136 -8.15 8.70 5.50
CA ARG A 136 -8.09 7.55 6.40
C ARG A 136 -8.94 7.76 7.65
N HIS A 137 -8.85 8.94 8.23
CA HIS A 137 -9.59 9.27 9.45
C HIS A 137 -11.09 9.39 9.20
N ILE A 138 -11.51 9.97 8.08
CA ILE A 138 -12.92 10.01 7.66
C ILE A 138 -13.44 8.60 7.43
N VAL A 139 -12.72 7.77 6.66
CA VAL A 139 -13.09 6.38 6.41
C VAL A 139 -13.21 5.61 7.72
N SER A 140 -12.27 5.78 8.65
CA SER A 140 -12.37 5.16 9.99
C SER A 140 -13.63 5.64 10.72
N LYS A 141 -13.93 6.95 10.73
CA LYS A 141 -15.15 7.47 11.39
C LYS A 141 -16.44 6.92 10.77
N MET A 142 -16.44 6.59 9.51
CA MET A 142 -17.59 6.02 8.82
C MET A 142 -17.65 4.49 8.91
N SER A 143 -16.61 3.81 9.37
CA SER A 143 -16.54 2.35 9.45
C SER A 143 -17.13 1.80 10.75
N ASN A 144 -17.69 0.60 10.69
CA ASN A 144 -18.29 -0.11 11.83
C ASN A 144 -17.26 -0.99 12.56
N LEU A 145 -16.35 -1.63 11.80
CA LEU A 145 -15.32 -2.52 12.31
C LEU A 145 -13.95 -2.10 11.79
N HIS A 146 -12.94 -2.20 12.65
CA HIS A 146 -11.60 -1.73 12.36
C HIS A 146 -10.57 -2.83 12.59
N PHE A 147 -9.75 -3.11 11.59
CA PHE A 147 -8.65 -4.06 11.68
C PHE A 147 -7.32 -3.32 11.54
N THR A 148 -6.65 -3.12 12.67
CA THR A 148 -5.43 -2.30 12.75
C THR A 148 -4.17 -3.15 12.67
N ALA A 149 -3.09 -2.55 12.15
CA ALA A 149 -1.81 -3.21 12.04
C ALA A 149 -1.09 -3.35 13.41
N ASN A 150 -1.38 -2.48 14.37
CA ASN A 150 -0.76 -2.54 15.70
C ASN A 150 -1.59 -1.82 16.76
N GLU A 151 -1.15 -1.97 18.01
CA GLU A 151 -1.86 -1.42 19.17
C GLU A 151 -1.79 0.13 19.27
N VAL A 152 -0.78 0.76 18.69
CA VAL A 152 -0.69 2.24 18.67
C VAL A 152 -1.81 2.81 17.82
N TYR A 153 -2.10 2.19 16.68
CA TYR A 153 -3.18 2.58 15.79
C TYR A 153 -4.55 2.28 16.38
N ARG A 154 -4.69 1.14 17.07
CA ARG A 154 -5.88 0.83 17.85
C ARG A 154 -6.18 1.94 18.88
N LYS A 155 -5.21 2.33 19.69
CA LYS A 155 -5.35 3.39 20.69
C LYS A 155 -5.70 4.74 20.04
N ARG A 156 -5.22 5.02 18.84
CA ARG A 156 -5.59 6.24 18.12
C ARG A 156 -7.05 6.24 17.70
N LEU A 157 -7.58 5.14 17.19
CA LEU A 157 -9.00 5.01 16.86
C LEU A 157 -9.89 5.19 18.10
N ILE A 158 -9.51 4.60 19.26
CA ILE A 158 -10.21 4.82 20.52
C ILE A 158 -10.24 6.32 20.88
N ARG A 159 -9.11 7.03 20.75
CA ARG A 159 -9.06 8.49 20.98
C ARG A 159 -9.89 9.30 19.97
N MET A 160 -10.17 8.75 18.80
CA MET A 160 -11.08 9.32 17.82
C MET A 160 -12.56 9.02 18.13
N GLY A 161 -12.85 8.35 19.24
CA GLY A 161 -14.20 8.01 19.70
C GLY A 161 -14.76 6.74 19.05
N GLU A 162 -13.91 5.81 18.61
CA GLU A 162 -14.33 4.48 18.19
C GLU A 162 -14.43 3.54 19.38
N GLN A 163 -15.47 2.70 19.43
CA GLN A 163 -15.67 1.73 20.50
C GLN A 163 -14.53 0.71 20.53
N PRO A 164 -13.90 0.45 21.71
CA PRO A 164 -12.79 -0.49 21.80
C PRO A 164 -13.10 -1.90 21.31
N GLU A 165 -14.38 -2.33 21.42
CA GLU A 165 -14.88 -3.63 21.01
C GLU A 165 -15.00 -3.78 19.48
N SER A 166 -15.05 -2.66 18.76
CA SER A 166 -15.11 -2.63 17.28
C SER A 166 -13.71 -2.63 16.63
N ILE A 167 -12.62 -2.60 17.44
CA ILE A 167 -11.26 -2.42 16.94
C ILE A 167 -10.39 -3.62 17.29
N PHE A 168 -9.88 -4.30 16.29
CA PHE A 168 -9.08 -5.52 16.40
C PHE A 168 -7.66 -5.30 15.89
N THR A 169 -6.66 -5.63 16.70
CA THR A 169 -5.25 -5.57 16.29
C THR A 169 -4.82 -6.93 15.74
N ILE A 170 -4.58 -7.00 14.43
CA ILE A 170 -4.27 -8.27 13.74
C ILE A 170 -2.88 -8.30 13.11
N GLY A 171 -2.22 -7.17 12.90
CA GLY A 171 -1.04 -7.03 12.06
C GLY A 171 -1.40 -6.50 10.66
N SER A 172 -0.39 -6.32 9.81
CA SER A 172 -0.60 -5.88 8.44
C SER A 172 -0.92 -7.05 7.52
N ILE A 173 -2.05 -6.99 6.81
CA ILE A 173 -2.42 -7.99 5.79
C ILE A 173 -1.51 -7.94 4.54
N ALA A 174 -0.73 -6.88 4.37
CA ALA A 174 0.29 -6.82 3.31
C ALA A 174 1.39 -7.87 3.48
N LEU A 175 1.58 -8.40 4.70
CA LEU A 175 2.62 -9.37 5.02
C LEU A 175 2.21 -10.85 4.78
N GLU A 176 0.98 -11.12 4.40
CA GLU A 176 0.51 -12.51 4.18
C GLU A 176 1.20 -13.20 2.99
N HIS A 177 1.64 -12.42 2.05
CA HIS A 177 2.20 -12.91 0.79
C HIS A 177 3.72 -13.17 0.84
N ILE A 178 4.43 -12.55 1.78
CA ILE A 178 5.90 -12.50 1.79
C ILE A 178 6.60 -13.86 1.83
N ASN A 179 5.94 -14.89 2.37
CA ASN A 179 6.50 -16.23 2.50
C ASN A 179 6.06 -17.21 1.39
N LYS A 180 5.14 -16.80 0.51
CA LYS A 180 4.54 -17.68 -0.50
C LYS A 180 5.22 -17.63 -1.86
N VAL A 181 6.14 -16.67 -2.07
CA VAL A 181 6.75 -16.40 -3.36
C VAL A 181 8.13 -17.03 -3.47
N ASN A 182 8.35 -17.85 -4.51
CA ASN A 182 9.58 -18.61 -4.71
C ASN A 182 10.30 -18.29 -6.03
N GLU A 183 9.61 -17.77 -7.05
CA GLU A 183 10.15 -17.52 -8.37
C GLU A 183 9.61 -16.22 -8.98
N PHE A 184 10.34 -15.63 -9.92
CA PHE A 184 9.92 -14.44 -10.65
C PHE A 184 8.96 -14.81 -11.79
N TYR A 185 7.89 -14.03 -11.93
CA TYR A 185 6.98 -14.14 -13.08
C TYR A 185 7.52 -13.39 -14.31
N ASP A 186 8.20 -12.26 -14.09
CA ASP A 186 8.89 -11.55 -15.18
C ASP A 186 10.34 -12.04 -15.32
N SER A 187 10.63 -12.70 -16.42
CA SER A 187 11.96 -13.26 -16.69
C SER A 187 13.07 -12.21 -16.79
N ASN A 188 12.74 -10.96 -17.21
CA ASN A 188 13.72 -9.88 -17.30
C ASN A 188 14.07 -9.36 -15.90
N VAL A 189 13.08 -9.27 -15.01
CA VAL A 189 13.31 -8.93 -13.60
C VAL A 189 14.15 -10.02 -12.95
N GLY A 190 13.80 -11.29 -13.16
CA GLY A 190 14.58 -12.43 -12.67
C GLY A 190 16.03 -12.39 -13.14
N ALA A 191 16.27 -12.21 -14.42
CA ALA A 191 17.61 -12.12 -14.99
C ALA A 191 18.43 -10.96 -14.43
N PHE A 192 17.80 -9.79 -14.21
CA PHE A 192 18.46 -8.66 -13.55
C PHE A 192 18.84 -9.00 -12.11
N VAL A 193 17.90 -9.56 -11.35
CA VAL A 193 18.13 -9.92 -9.94
C VAL A 193 19.20 -11.00 -9.81
N ASP A 194 19.19 -12.02 -10.65
CA ASP A 194 20.22 -13.08 -10.63
C ASP A 194 21.62 -12.53 -10.90
N ARG A 195 21.73 -11.55 -11.83
CA ARG A 195 23.00 -10.88 -12.15
C ARG A 195 23.54 -10.06 -10.99
N PHE A 196 22.69 -9.37 -10.23
CA PHE A 196 23.08 -8.41 -9.19
C PHE A 196 22.63 -8.83 -7.78
N LYS A 197 22.42 -10.12 -7.56
CA LYS A 197 21.87 -10.66 -6.31
C LYS A 197 22.61 -10.16 -5.07
N ASN A 198 21.84 -9.56 -4.14
CA ASN A 198 22.31 -8.94 -2.90
C ASN A 198 23.24 -7.72 -3.09
N ASP A 199 23.34 -7.17 -4.29
CA ASP A 199 24.19 -6.02 -4.60
C ASP A 199 23.47 -4.89 -5.36
N PHE A 200 22.15 -4.97 -5.50
CA PHE A 200 21.36 -3.87 -6.07
C PHE A 200 20.54 -3.15 -5.02
N VAL A 201 20.29 -1.88 -5.27
CA VAL A 201 19.35 -1.04 -4.51
C VAL A 201 17.98 -1.14 -5.12
N LEU A 202 16.95 -1.49 -4.32
CA LEU A 202 15.55 -1.42 -4.73
C LEU A 202 15.05 -0.01 -4.46
N LEU A 203 14.76 0.76 -5.53
CA LEU A 203 14.32 2.15 -5.44
C LEU A 203 12.84 2.29 -5.75
N THR A 204 12.09 2.88 -4.82
CA THR A 204 10.68 3.27 -5.01
C THR A 204 10.46 4.65 -4.41
N PHE A 205 10.20 5.65 -5.27
CA PHE A 205 10.02 7.04 -4.84
C PHE A 205 8.70 7.61 -5.35
N HIS A 206 7.90 8.17 -4.43
CA HIS A 206 6.60 8.79 -4.69
C HIS A 206 6.64 10.29 -4.40
N PRO A 207 5.75 11.10 -5.00
CA PRO A 207 5.61 12.51 -4.65
C PRO A 207 5.25 12.67 -3.17
N GLU A 208 5.78 13.69 -2.53
CA GLU A 208 5.27 14.22 -1.27
C GLU A 208 4.22 15.27 -1.58
N THR A 209 2.96 14.89 -1.56
CA THR A 209 1.85 15.75 -2.01
C THR A 209 1.54 16.90 -1.05
N ASN A 210 1.96 16.79 0.21
CA ASN A 210 1.90 17.89 1.20
C ASN A 210 3.17 18.76 1.23
N ASN A 211 4.12 18.52 0.32
CA ASN A 211 5.35 19.31 0.21
C ASN A 211 5.12 20.49 -0.74
N VAL A 212 5.63 21.65 -0.36
CA VAL A 212 5.56 22.87 -1.19
C VAL A 212 6.62 22.93 -2.29
N GLU A 213 7.65 22.07 -2.20
CA GLU A 213 8.71 22.05 -3.20
C GLU A 213 8.25 21.42 -4.52
N PRO A 214 8.70 21.96 -5.67
CA PRO A 214 8.43 21.37 -6.97
C PRO A 214 8.95 19.89 -7.03
N ILE A 215 8.25 19.04 -7.77
CA ILE A 215 8.59 17.62 -7.91
C ILE A 215 10.05 17.41 -8.35
N ALA A 216 10.54 18.22 -9.29
CA ALA A 216 11.93 18.17 -9.72
C ALA A 216 12.94 18.42 -8.58
N ALA A 217 12.58 19.23 -7.58
CA ALA A 217 13.41 19.45 -6.40
C ALA A 217 13.35 18.24 -5.45
N GLN A 218 12.16 17.66 -5.25
CA GLN A 218 11.98 16.48 -4.38
C GLN A 218 12.84 15.29 -4.83
N ILE A 219 12.99 15.03 -6.14
CA ILE A 219 13.72 13.87 -6.65
C ILE A 219 15.19 14.15 -6.97
N ARG A 220 15.64 15.39 -6.92
CA ARG A 220 16.99 15.82 -7.38
C ARG A 220 18.13 15.05 -6.73
N SER A 221 18.11 14.89 -5.41
CA SER A 221 19.19 14.19 -4.69
C SER A 221 19.23 12.71 -5.06
N VAL A 222 18.08 12.08 -5.30
CA VAL A 222 18.02 10.68 -5.77
C VAL A 222 18.66 10.55 -7.15
N ILE A 223 18.33 11.46 -8.08
CA ILE A 223 18.91 11.48 -9.42
C ILE A 223 20.43 11.64 -9.36
N ASN A 224 20.90 12.65 -8.61
CA ASN A 224 22.32 12.92 -8.44
C ASN A 224 23.07 11.72 -7.84
N PHE A 225 22.46 11.03 -6.87
CA PHE A 225 23.02 9.82 -6.27
C PHE A 225 23.14 8.70 -7.30
N ILE A 226 22.09 8.39 -8.05
CA ILE A 226 22.12 7.35 -9.09
C ILE A 226 23.18 7.68 -10.16
N GLU A 227 23.29 8.93 -10.57
CA GLU A 227 24.27 9.38 -11.55
C GLU A 227 25.71 9.28 -11.06
N ALA A 228 25.97 9.52 -9.76
CA ALA A 228 27.27 9.39 -9.14
C ALA A 228 27.71 7.92 -8.99
N GLU A 229 26.77 7.03 -8.69
CA GLU A 229 27.01 5.59 -8.48
C GLU A 229 27.07 4.82 -9.81
N LYS A 230 28.20 4.89 -10.52
CA LYS A 230 28.36 4.31 -11.87
C LYS A 230 28.26 2.79 -11.89
N ASP A 231 28.78 2.13 -10.88
CA ASP A 231 28.90 0.66 -10.82
C ASP A 231 27.77 0.00 -10.01
N ARG A 232 27.08 0.77 -9.16
CA ARG A 232 25.97 0.24 -8.35
C ARG A 232 24.77 -0.09 -9.20
N ALA A 233 24.19 -1.25 -8.94
CA ALA A 233 22.97 -1.67 -9.61
C ALA A 233 21.72 -1.10 -8.93
N PHE A 234 20.73 -0.72 -9.72
CA PHE A 234 19.44 -0.22 -9.25
C PHE A 234 18.27 -0.93 -9.95
N LEU A 235 17.37 -1.50 -9.16
CA LEU A 235 16.04 -1.92 -9.61
C LEU A 235 15.04 -0.84 -9.20
N ILE A 236 14.48 -0.14 -10.17
CA ILE A 236 13.64 1.03 -9.93
C ILE A 236 12.19 0.69 -10.26
N THR A 237 11.28 0.95 -9.34
CA THR A 237 9.84 0.87 -9.57
C THR A 237 9.24 2.26 -9.77
N GLY A 238 8.13 2.32 -10.51
CA GLY A 238 7.45 3.58 -10.77
C GLY A 238 6.80 4.19 -9.52
N ALA A 239 6.67 5.51 -9.53
CA ALA A 239 5.82 6.23 -8.59
C ALA A 239 4.34 5.88 -8.85
N ASN A 240 3.51 6.05 -7.80
CA ASN A 240 2.07 5.99 -7.93
C ASN A 240 1.52 7.17 -8.79
N SER A 241 0.23 7.16 -9.04
CA SER A 241 -0.48 8.15 -9.85
C SER A 241 -0.85 9.44 -9.10
N ASP A 242 -0.37 9.63 -7.88
CA ASP A 242 -0.54 10.90 -7.17
C ASP A 242 0.01 12.07 -8.01
N PRO A 243 -0.51 13.30 -7.82
CA PRO A 243 -0.02 14.47 -8.54
C PRO A 243 1.51 14.60 -8.48
N GLY A 244 2.16 14.63 -9.65
CA GLY A 244 3.63 14.62 -9.80
C GLY A 244 4.26 13.25 -10.05
N GLY A 245 3.51 12.15 -9.91
CA GLY A 245 4.05 10.80 -10.13
C GLY A 245 4.56 10.57 -11.55
N SER A 246 3.88 11.10 -12.56
CA SER A 246 4.31 11.01 -13.96
C SER A 246 5.64 11.72 -14.22
N GLU A 247 5.89 12.86 -13.58
CA GLU A 247 7.15 13.61 -13.68
C GLU A 247 8.32 12.81 -13.10
N ILE A 248 8.14 12.21 -11.92
CA ILE A 248 9.10 11.30 -11.29
C ILE A 248 9.38 10.10 -12.20
N ASN A 249 8.35 9.46 -12.72
CA ASN A 249 8.49 8.29 -13.59
C ASN A 249 9.27 8.61 -14.86
N ASN A 250 9.04 9.77 -15.46
CA ASN A 250 9.77 10.20 -16.64
C ASN A 250 11.25 10.48 -16.34
N ALA A 251 11.55 11.08 -15.18
CA ALA A 251 12.92 11.33 -14.75
C ALA A 251 13.68 10.02 -14.50
N LEU A 252 13.10 9.08 -13.76
CA LEU A 252 13.71 7.79 -13.43
C LEU A 252 13.87 6.89 -14.66
N ARG A 253 12.89 6.87 -15.56
CA ARG A 253 12.98 6.11 -16.81
C ARG A 253 14.12 6.62 -17.70
N ARG A 254 14.32 7.94 -17.79
CA ARG A 254 15.39 8.55 -18.58
C ARG A 254 16.77 8.11 -18.08
N ILE A 255 17.00 8.01 -16.77
CA ILE A 255 18.29 7.55 -16.21
C ILE A 255 18.53 6.08 -16.53
N ALA A 256 17.48 5.27 -16.62
CA ALA A 256 17.60 3.84 -16.88
C ALA A 256 17.92 3.52 -18.36
N THR A 257 17.69 4.45 -19.30
CA THR A 257 17.74 4.16 -20.75
C THR A 257 19.12 3.72 -21.24
N ASP A 258 20.20 4.25 -20.68
CA ASP A 258 21.57 4.07 -21.22
C ASP A 258 22.49 3.28 -20.27
N ARG A 259 21.92 2.59 -19.25
CA ARG A 259 22.72 1.91 -18.22
C ARG A 259 22.30 0.47 -18.00
N ASN A 260 23.18 -0.48 -18.28
CA ASN A 260 22.92 -1.92 -18.11
C ASN A 260 22.84 -2.40 -16.64
N ASN A 261 23.21 -1.57 -15.69
CA ASN A 261 23.09 -1.81 -14.25
C ASN A 261 21.87 -1.12 -13.63
N ILE A 262 21.00 -0.52 -14.43
CA ILE A 262 19.72 0.04 -13.99
C ILE A 262 18.59 -0.64 -14.74
N PHE A 263 17.63 -1.16 -13.99
CA PHE A 263 16.41 -1.73 -14.53
C PHE A 263 15.21 -0.94 -14.00
N TYR A 264 14.43 -0.34 -14.90
CA TYR A 264 13.20 0.37 -14.56
C TYR A 264 11.98 -0.44 -15.00
N LYS A 265 11.05 -0.64 -14.10
CA LYS A 265 9.73 -1.18 -14.39
C LYS A 265 8.67 -0.39 -13.63
N SER A 266 7.65 0.09 -14.31
CA SER A 266 6.60 0.92 -13.69
C SER A 266 5.88 0.19 -12.55
N ASN A 267 5.70 -1.13 -12.68
CA ASN A 267 5.11 -1.98 -11.66
C ASN A 267 5.69 -3.40 -11.76
N LEU A 268 6.20 -3.93 -10.68
CA LEU A 268 6.70 -5.32 -10.61
C LEU A 268 5.59 -6.34 -10.33
N GLY A 269 4.43 -5.89 -9.85
CA GLY A 269 3.49 -6.79 -9.22
C GLY A 269 3.97 -7.25 -7.83
N GLN A 270 3.08 -7.84 -7.06
CA GLN A 270 3.37 -8.19 -5.66
C GLN A 270 4.46 -9.26 -5.52
N ASN A 271 4.42 -10.29 -6.35
CA ASN A 271 5.36 -11.42 -6.28
C ASN A 271 6.80 -11.01 -6.59
N ASP A 272 7.01 -10.39 -7.75
CA ASP A 272 8.35 -9.96 -8.18
C ASP A 272 8.90 -8.87 -7.25
N TYR A 273 8.04 -8.03 -6.69
CA TYR A 273 8.44 -7.02 -5.71
C TYR A 273 8.94 -7.65 -4.41
N VAL A 274 8.25 -8.67 -3.87
CA VAL A 274 8.70 -9.42 -2.69
C VAL A 274 10.03 -10.13 -2.96
N LEU A 275 10.19 -10.74 -4.14
CA LEU A 275 11.45 -11.38 -4.52
C LEU A 275 12.57 -10.35 -4.72
N ALA A 276 12.27 -9.17 -5.28
CA ALA A 276 13.22 -8.08 -5.37
C ALA A 276 13.68 -7.63 -3.97
N ILE A 277 12.77 -7.48 -2.99
CA ILE A 277 13.15 -7.19 -1.60
C ILE A 277 14.04 -8.28 -1.02
N LYS A 278 13.67 -9.57 -1.16
CA LYS A 278 14.47 -10.70 -0.65
C LYS A 278 15.92 -10.68 -1.17
N ASN A 279 16.13 -10.20 -2.38
CA ASN A 279 17.40 -10.24 -3.08
C ASN A 279 18.12 -8.89 -3.20
N CYS A 280 17.56 -7.77 -2.74
CA CYS A 280 18.24 -6.48 -2.77
C CYS A 280 19.30 -6.37 -1.67
N LEU A 281 20.23 -5.43 -1.82
CA LEU A 281 21.14 -5.00 -0.77
C LEU A 281 20.34 -4.28 0.33
N LEU A 282 19.59 -3.27 -0.06
CA LEU A 282 18.65 -2.50 0.75
C LEU A 282 17.58 -1.85 -0.14
N ALA A 283 16.51 -1.34 0.47
CA ALA A 283 15.54 -0.51 -0.20
C ALA A 283 15.80 0.99 0.04
N LEU A 284 15.58 1.81 -0.97
CA LEU A 284 15.73 3.27 -0.94
C LEU A 284 14.45 3.94 -1.44
N GLY A 285 13.98 4.96 -0.75
CA GLY A 285 12.84 5.76 -1.19
C GLY A 285 11.85 6.09 -0.09
N ASN A 286 10.59 6.35 -0.45
CA ASN A 286 9.56 6.79 0.49
C ASN A 286 8.24 6.00 0.35
N SER A 287 8.32 4.78 -0.18
CA SER A 287 7.17 3.86 -0.22
C SER A 287 6.85 3.31 1.19
N SER A 288 5.57 3.04 1.46
CA SER A 288 5.15 2.35 2.69
C SER A 288 5.75 0.95 2.81
N SER A 289 6.06 0.31 1.70
CA SER A 289 6.74 -0.99 1.65
C SER A 289 8.10 -0.96 2.35
N ALA A 290 8.84 0.15 2.27
CA ALA A 290 10.10 0.35 2.97
C ALA A 290 9.96 0.21 4.50
N LEU A 291 8.73 0.39 5.03
CA LEU A 291 8.43 0.32 6.47
C LEU A 291 7.80 -1.01 6.88
N VAL A 292 7.08 -1.65 5.98
CA VAL A 292 6.23 -2.82 6.26
C VAL A 292 6.90 -4.10 5.76
N GLU A 293 7.03 -4.26 4.44
CA GLU A 293 7.51 -5.51 3.82
C GLU A 293 9.02 -5.66 3.92
N VAL A 294 9.77 -4.57 3.71
CA VAL A 294 11.25 -4.61 3.71
C VAL A 294 11.81 -5.11 5.04
N PRO A 295 11.42 -4.54 6.21
CA PRO A 295 11.85 -5.04 7.50
C PRO A 295 11.36 -6.45 7.81
N ALA A 296 10.13 -6.80 7.44
CA ALA A 296 9.57 -8.14 7.64
C ALA A 296 10.33 -9.23 6.88
N LEU A 297 10.99 -8.86 5.78
CA LEU A 297 11.86 -9.73 4.99
C LEU A 297 13.35 -9.66 5.43
N GLY A 298 13.65 -9.02 6.57
CA GLY A 298 14.99 -8.94 7.12
C GLY A 298 15.94 -8.06 6.32
N LYS A 299 15.42 -7.07 5.61
CA LYS A 299 16.19 -6.08 4.86
C LYS A 299 16.10 -4.70 5.48
N CYS A 300 17.16 -3.91 5.29
CA CYS A 300 17.16 -2.50 5.71
C CYS A 300 16.56 -1.61 4.64
N SER A 301 16.07 -0.46 5.06
CA SER A 301 15.63 0.60 4.15
C SER A 301 16.17 1.97 4.54
N ILE A 302 16.32 2.83 3.56
CA ILE A 302 16.60 4.26 3.73
C ILE A 302 15.33 5.01 3.30
N ASN A 303 14.61 5.54 4.29
CA ASN A 303 13.42 6.35 4.05
C ASN A 303 13.82 7.79 3.72
N LEU A 304 13.36 8.29 2.59
CA LEU A 304 13.65 9.64 2.11
C LEU A 304 12.48 10.58 2.41
N GLY A 305 12.81 11.74 2.97
CA GLY A 305 11.84 12.79 3.22
C GLY A 305 10.83 12.47 4.31
N ARG A 306 9.67 13.10 4.23
CA ARG A 306 8.64 13.15 5.28
C ARG A 306 7.33 12.44 4.92
N ARG A 307 7.26 11.81 3.74
CA ARG A 307 6.03 11.17 3.27
C ARG A 307 5.49 10.15 4.28
N GLN A 308 6.37 9.46 4.99
CA GLN A 308 6.01 8.43 5.96
C GLN A 308 6.00 8.93 7.41
N ASP A 309 6.15 10.24 7.66
CA ASP A 309 6.10 10.81 9.01
C ASP A 309 4.78 10.45 9.72
N GLY A 310 4.88 10.11 11.00
CA GLY A 310 3.76 9.68 11.82
C GLY A 310 3.53 8.17 11.85
N ARG A 311 4.14 7.41 10.94
CA ARG A 311 4.15 5.94 10.96
C ARG A 311 5.18 5.40 11.95
N LEU A 312 5.03 4.13 12.32
CA LEU A 312 5.99 3.45 13.16
C LEU A 312 7.15 2.91 12.33
N PHE A 313 8.36 3.06 12.88
CA PHE A 313 9.60 2.60 12.27
C PHE A 313 10.29 1.59 13.17
N CYS A 314 10.90 0.55 12.59
CA CYS A 314 11.86 -0.29 13.29
C CYS A 314 13.30 0.23 13.09
N LYS A 315 14.25 -0.32 13.84
CA LYS A 315 15.66 0.12 13.81
C LYS A 315 16.37 -0.11 12.46
N SER A 316 15.82 -0.99 11.60
CA SER A 316 16.36 -1.26 10.25
C SER A 316 16.02 -0.19 9.22
N ILE A 317 15.24 0.83 9.62
CA ILE A 317 14.84 1.94 8.76
C ILE A 317 15.63 3.17 9.14
N LEU A 318 16.50 3.63 8.25
CA LEU A 318 17.28 4.85 8.42
C LEU A 318 16.62 5.98 7.64
N HIS A 319 16.83 7.23 8.07
CA HIS A 319 16.14 8.38 7.49
C HIS A 319 17.14 9.38 6.90
N LEU A 320 16.79 9.92 5.73
CA LEU A 320 17.42 11.08 5.12
C LEU A 320 16.35 12.11 4.70
N PRO A 321 16.66 13.40 4.73
CA PRO A 321 15.79 14.41 4.10
C PRO A 321 15.75 14.21 2.59
N LEU A 322 14.84 14.89 1.88
CA LEU A 322 14.82 14.87 0.40
C LEU A 322 16.10 15.49 -0.19
N ALA A 323 16.59 16.56 0.43
CA ALA A 323 17.85 17.20 0.06
C ALA A 323 18.99 16.58 0.87
N PHE A 324 19.61 15.55 0.31
CA PHE A 324 20.80 14.89 0.88
C PHE A 324 21.99 14.98 -0.07
N THR A 325 23.18 14.91 0.50
CA THR A 325 24.44 14.84 -0.23
C THR A 325 24.88 13.40 -0.47
N HIS A 326 25.78 13.19 -1.44
CA HIS A 326 26.37 11.87 -1.69
C HIS A 326 27.09 11.32 -0.44
N ALA A 327 27.77 12.17 0.32
CA ALA A 327 28.48 11.76 1.55
C ALA A 327 27.51 11.25 2.63
N GLU A 328 26.39 11.95 2.86
CA GLU A 328 25.38 11.54 3.86
C GLU A 328 24.77 10.19 3.54
N ILE A 329 24.39 9.96 2.28
CA ILE A 329 23.81 8.67 1.90
C ILE A 329 24.83 7.54 1.97
N THR A 330 26.09 7.79 1.60
CA THR A 330 27.18 6.81 1.69
C THR A 330 27.44 6.40 3.15
N GLU A 331 27.48 7.36 4.08
CA GLU A 331 27.60 7.06 5.52
C GLU A 331 26.48 6.14 6.01
N ILE A 332 25.25 6.37 5.56
CA ILE A 332 24.11 5.51 5.91
C ILE A 332 24.24 4.11 5.30
N PHE A 333 24.72 4.00 4.06
CA PHE A 333 25.01 2.69 3.47
C PHE A 333 26.03 1.92 4.31
N ASP A 334 27.13 2.55 4.73
CA ASP A 334 28.15 1.92 5.56
C ASP A 334 27.58 1.47 6.91
N ARG A 335 26.74 2.28 7.53
CA ARG A 335 26.03 1.89 8.76
C ARG A 335 25.12 0.67 8.56
N VAL A 336 24.35 0.60 7.47
CA VAL A 336 23.52 -0.55 7.15
C VAL A 336 24.37 -1.81 7.00
N LEU A 337 25.47 -1.73 6.26
CA LEU A 337 26.33 -2.88 5.96
C LEU A 337 27.10 -3.40 7.18
N THR A 338 27.42 -2.52 8.12
CA THR A 338 28.20 -2.85 9.33
C THR A 338 27.34 -3.20 10.55
N SER A 339 26.04 -2.90 10.52
CA SER A 339 25.12 -3.13 11.64
C SER A 339 24.85 -4.62 11.88
N LYS A 340 24.73 -4.99 13.15
CA LYS A 340 24.35 -6.36 13.55
C LYS A 340 22.86 -6.59 13.26
N LYS A 341 22.57 -7.52 12.36
CA LYS A 341 21.19 -7.81 11.92
C LYS A 341 20.22 -8.09 13.07
N ASN A 342 20.61 -8.84 14.09
CA ASN A 342 19.73 -9.21 15.20
C ASN A 342 19.19 -8.00 16.00
N GLU A 343 19.96 -6.91 16.07
CA GLU A 343 19.54 -5.70 16.79
C GLU A 343 18.60 -4.81 15.96
N LEU A 344 18.64 -4.93 14.64
CA LEU A 344 17.87 -4.10 13.70
C LEU A 344 16.40 -4.56 13.57
N PHE A 345 16.13 -5.87 13.74
CA PHE A 345 14.83 -6.50 13.49
C PHE A 345 14.16 -7.02 14.76
N GLU A 346 14.58 -6.57 15.94
CA GLU A 346 14.06 -7.00 17.24
C GLU A 346 12.54 -6.74 17.38
N THR A 347 12.05 -5.65 16.80
CA THR A 347 10.63 -5.29 16.84
C THR A 347 10.13 -4.92 15.45
N LEU A 348 9.13 -5.65 14.97
CA LEU A 348 8.43 -5.37 13.70
C LEU A 348 7.05 -4.75 14.01
N PRO A 349 6.88 -3.44 13.86
CA PRO A 349 5.65 -2.74 14.26
C PRO A 349 4.39 -3.22 13.53
N TYR A 350 4.54 -3.80 12.34
CA TYR A 350 3.45 -4.26 11.48
C TYR A 350 3.23 -5.78 11.54
N GLY A 351 4.01 -6.50 12.38
CA GLY A 351 3.96 -7.95 12.53
C GLY A 351 4.85 -8.69 11.50
N GLY A 352 4.65 -9.99 11.42
CA GLY A 352 5.41 -10.89 10.53
C GLY A 352 4.52 -11.85 9.72
N GLY A 353 3.24 -11.52 9.51
CA GLY A 353 2.23 -12.36 8.85
C GLY A 353 1.20 -12.94 9.81
N GLY A 354 0.23 -13.70 9.31
CA GLY A 354 -0.86 -14.32 10.07
C GLY A 354 -2.02 -13.38 10.40
N ALA A 355 -2.07 -12.19 9.81
CA ALA A 355 -3.15 -11.22 10.00
C ALA A 355 -4.48 -11.73 9.41
N VAL A 356 -4.44 -12.40 8.28
CA VAL A 356 -5.63 -12.96 7.62
C VAL A 356 -6.26 -14.07 8.45
N VAL A 357 -5.47 -14.94 9.07
CA VAL A 357 -6.00 -15.98 9.96
C VAL A 357 -6.71 -15.35 11.16
N LYS A 358 -6.08 -14.37 11.82
CA LYS A 358 -6.71 -13.62 12.93
C LYS A 358 -7.99 -12.91 12.50
N PHE A 359 -7.97 -12.31 11.30
CA PHE A 359 -9.17 -11.68 10.75
C PHE A 359 -10.32 -12.67 10.59
N LEU A 360 -10.05 -13.84 10.00
CA LEU A 360 -11.06 -14.90 9.81
C LEU A 360 -11.63 -15.40 11.13
N ASP A 361 -10.77 -15.68 12.10
CA ASP A 361 -11.19 -16.13 13.43
C ASP A 361 -12.14 -15.11 14.09
N ILE A 362 -11.80 -13.82 13.99
CA ILE A 362 -12.61 -12.75 14.56
C ILE A 362 -13.93 -12.60 13.79
N ILE A 363 -13.87 -12.45 12.45
CA ILE A 363 -15.04 -12.13 11.64
C ILE A 363 -16.07 -13.26 11.62
N SER A 364 -15.62 -14.51 11.79
CA SER A 364 -16.49 -15.68 11.86
C SER A 364 -17.32 -15.75 13.15
N GLY A 365 -16.90 -15.07 14.22
CA GLY A 365 -17.60 -15.04 15.50
C GLY A 365 -18.32 -13.71 15.78
N ILE A 366 -18.23 -12.72 14.89
CA ILE A 366 -18.84 -11.40 15.09
C ILE A 366 -20.37 -11.46 14.89
N ASP A 367 -21.08 -10.90 15.86
CA ASP A 367 -22.47 -10.50 15.72
C ASP A 367 -22.53 -9.11 15.09
N PHE A 368 -22.75 -9.05 13.77
CA PHE A 368 -22.76 -7.78 13.01
C PHE A 368 -23.84 -6.82 13.44
N ASP A 369 -24.97 -7.31 13.98
CA ASP A 369 -26.06 -6.44 14.41
C ASP A 369 -25.68 -5.54 15.58
N LYS A 370 -24.75 -5.98 16.43
CA LYS A 370 -24.21 -5.16 17.52
C LYS A 370 -23.41 -3.95 17.02
N PHE A 371 -22.85 -4.03 15.81
CA PHE A 371 -22.00 -2.98 15.24
C PHE A 371 -22.70 -2.15 14.17
N ARG A 372 -23.96 -2.45 13.85
CA ARG A 372 -24.73 -1.71 12.84
C ARG A 372 -24.88 -0.23 13.20
N PHE A 373 -25.18 0.06 14.46
CA PHE A 373 -25.27 1.43 14.98
C PHE A 373 -23.98 1.80 15.69
N LYS A 374 -23.41 2.94 15.28
CA LYS A 374 -22.19 3.46 15.91
C LYS A 374 -22.56 4.40 17.05
N GLU A 375 -21.97 4.17 18.19
CA GLU A 375 -21.97 5.10 19.33
C GLU A 375 -20.60 5.72 19.45
N PHE A 376 -20.54 6.99 19.88
CA PHE A 376 -19.28 7.66 20.16
C PHE A 376 -18.74 7.17 21.51
N TYR A 377 -17.46 6.86 21.55
CA TYR A 377 -16.76 6.47 22.79
C TYR A 377 -16.10 7.68 23.43
N ASP A 378 -16.52 8.05 24.62
CA ASP A 378 -16.01 9.23 25.35
C ASP A 378 -14.82 8.92 26.26
N GLY A 379 -14.43 7.65 26.43
CA GLY A 379 -13.31 7.23 27.29
C GLY A 379 -13.70 6.51 28.55
#